data_938fef63b3ba1080edbb948ae54aba4f
#
_entry.id   938fef63b3ba1080edbb948ae54aba4f
#
_cell.length_a   1.000
_cell.length_b   1.000
_cell.length_c   1.000
_cell.angle_alpha   90.00
_cell.angle_beta   90.00
_cell.angle_gamma   90.00
#
_symmetry.space_group_name_H-M   'P 1'
#
loop_
_entity.id
_entity.type
_entity.pdbx_description
1 polymer ?
#
loop_
_entity_poly.entity_id
_entity_poly.type
_entity_poly.pdbx_seq_one_letter_code
_entity_poly.pdbx_strand_id
1 'polypeptide(L)'
;VRGEFGYWVFSGNDENQAPQRPSWNYRNEDGGGIIIDMHCHWRYVIDQLFGEVTDVFTHAATHLPERIGEDGQPYQCTADDASYALFKTKTGVICQFNSSWGVRVRRDDLLTMQVDGTKGSAIVGLRKCWAQSLKNTPRPVWNPDVDSPIDYYSNWDIVDPGPCENAFKVQWE
;
A
#
# COMPACT_ATOMS: atom_id res chain seq x y z
N VAL A 1 -10.96 -0.16 6.79
CA VAL A 1 -9.57 0.25 6.53
C VAL A 1 -9.22 -0.06 5.09
N ARG A 2 -8.49 0.84 4.44
CA ARG A 2 -7.97 0.66 3.09
C ARG A 2 -6.51 1.04 3.07
N GLY A 3 -5.68 0.27 2.38
CA GLY A 3 -4.27 0.58 2.25
C GLY A 3 -3.71 0.18 0.89
N GLU A 4 -2.71 0.92 0.48
CA GLU A 4 -1.99 0.68 -0.76
C GLU A 4 -0.50 0.81 -0.51
N PHE A 5 0.24 -0.15 -1.04
CA PHE A 5 1.69 -0.07 -1.19
C PHE A 5 2.04 -0.31 -2.64
N GLY A 6 3.00 0.43 -3.13
CA GLY A 6 3.56 0.10 -4.43
C GLY A 6 4.27 1.25 -5.09
N TYR A 7 5.05 0.90 -6.07
CA TYR A 7 5.77 1.80 -6.95
C TYR A 7 6.16 1.04 -8.22
N TRP A 8 6.65 1.78 -9.23
CA TRP A 8 7.13 1.17 -10.44
C TRP A 8 8.58 0.73 -10.28
N VAL A 9 8.81 -0.57 -10.12
CA VAL A 9 10.17 -1.13 -9.98
C VAL A 9 10.78 -1.58 -11.32
N PHE A 10 9.97 -1.67 -12.36
CA PHE A 10 10.38 -2.20 -13.66
C PHE A 10 11.03 -1.12 -14.48
N SER A 11 12.32 -1.22 -14.65
CA SER A 11 13.15 -0.40 -15.53
C SER A 11 13.59 -1.22 -16.74
N GLY A 12 14.27 -0.61 -17.70
CA GLY A 12 14.92 -1.32 -18.78
C GLY A 12 14.31 -1.11 -20.17
N ASN A 13 13.15 -0.44 -20.24
CA ASN A 13 12.56 -0.02 -21.51
C ASN A 13 12.85 1.44 -21.87
N ASP A 14 13.65 2.12 -21.06
CA ASP A 14 14.04 3.51 -21.23
C ASP A 14 15.56 3.61 -21.16
N GLU A 15 16.17 4.30 -22.09
CA GLU A 15 17.63 4.52 -22.18
C GLU A 15 18.22 5.16 -20.90
N ASN A 16 17.40 5.81 -20.10
CA ASN A 16 17.80 6.49 -18.87
C ASN A 16 17.60 5.66 -17.60
N GLN A 17 17.05 4.46 -17.71
CA GLN A 17 16.79 3.59 -16.57
C GLN A 17 17.56 2.28 -16.70
N ALA A 18 18.32 1.95 -15.68
CA ALA A 18 19.00 0.66 -15.62
C ALA A 18 17.99 -0.49 -15.65
N PRO A 19 18.30 -1.60 -16.34
CA PRO A 19 17.49 -2.81 -16.30
C PRO A 19 17.26 -3.28 -14.86
N GLN A 20 16.12 -3.91 -14.64
CA GLN A 20 15.82 -4.46 -13.32
C GLN A 20 16.75 -5.65 -13.05
N ARG A 21 17.42 -5.60 -11.89
CA ARG A 21 18.26 -6.71 -11.43
C ARG A 21 17.38 -7.91 -11.06
N PRO A 22 17.53 -9.07 -11.70
CA PRO A 22 16.85 -10.28 -11.27
C PRO A 22 17.24 -10.63 -9.85
N SER A 23 16.24 -10.82 -8.98
CA SER A 23 16.44 -11.22 -7.61
C SER A 23 15.52 -12.38 -7.25
N TRP A 24 15.75 -13.01 -6.11
CA TRP A 24 14.89 -14.07 -5.59
C TRP A 24 13.42 -13.63 -5.47
N ASN A 25 13.16 -12.34 -5.19
CA ASN A 25 11.82 -11.79 -5.06
C ASN A 25 10.95 -11.99 -6.31
N TYR A 26 11.56 -12.17 -7.47
CA TYR A 26 10.85 -12.30 -8.75
C TYR A 26 10.76 -13.74 -9.24
N ARG A 27 11.19 -14.70 -8.43
CA ARG A 27 11.16 -16.12 -8.74
C ARG A 27 10.34 -16.87 -7.69
N ASN A 28 9.27 -17.53 -8.15
CA ASN A 28 8.39 -18.28 -7.27
C ASN A 28 9.10 -19.49 -6.65
N GLU A 29 9.97 -20.13 -7.43
CA GLU A 29 10.80 -21.26 -7.00
C GLU A 29 11.78 -20.92 -5.87
N ASP A 30 12.16 -19.64 -5.74
CA ASP A 30 13.04 -19.13 -4.67
C ASP A 30 12.22 -18.56 -3.49
N GLY A 31 10.89 -18.70 -3.51
CA GLY A 31 10.00 -18.17 -2.48
C GLY A 31 9.70 -16.69 -2.65
N GLY A 32 9.84 -16.15 -3.87
CA GLY A 32 9.51 -14.76 -4.17
C GLY A 32 8.02 -14.50 -4.36
N GLY A 33 7.70 -13.24 -4.59
CA GLY A 33 6.36 -12.72 -4.83
C GLY A 33 5.98 -11.62 -3.86
N ILE A 34 5.12 -10.72 -4.32
CA ILE A 34 4.72 -9.56 -3.51
C ILE A 34 3.85 -9.95 -2.32
N ILE A 35 3.18 -11.09 -2.39
CA ILE A 35 2.45 -11.63 -1.23
C ILE A 35 3.43 -11.91 -0.10
N ILE A 36 4.49 -12.65 -0.38
CA ILE A 36 5.52 -13.00 0.63
C ILE A 36 6.21 -11.74 1.15
N ASP A 37 6.56 -10.82 0.25
CA ASP A 37 7.27 -9.59 0.59
C ASP A 37 6.40 -8.63 1.42
N MET A 38 5.12 -8.46 1.09
CA MET A 38 4.31 -7.38 1.64
C MET A 38 3.24 -7.80 2.64
N HIS A 39 2.68 -9.01 2.57
CA HIS A 39 1.58 -9.36 3.47
C HIS A 39 2.03 -9.54 4.92
N CYS A 40 3.29 -9.89 5.16
CA CYS A 40 3.84 -9.90 6.52
C CYS A 40 3.79 -8.51 7.16
N HIS A 41 4.10 -7.45 6.39
CA HIS A 41 4.03 -6.07 6.85
C HIS A 41 2.58 -5.64 7.13
N TRP A 42 1.65 -5.96 6.23
CA TRP A 42 0.23 -5.69 6.46
C TRP A 42 -0.29 -6.43 7.69
N ARG A 43 0.15 -7.67 7.88
CA ARG A 43 -0.21 -8.46 9.05
C ARG A 43 0.24 -7.79 10.35
N TYR A 44 1.48 -7.27 10.42
CA TYR A 44 1.96 -6.51 11.57
C TYR A 44 1.09 -5.29 11.85
N VAL A 45 0.79 -4.51 10.82
CA VAL A 45 -0.05 -3.32 10.94
C VAL A 45 -1.45 -3.67 11.43
N ILE A 46 -2.06 -4.71 10.87
CA ILE A 46 -3.42 -5.12 11.24
C ILE A 46 -3.45 -5.63 12.68
N ASP A 47 -2.56 -6.53 13.06
CA ASP A 47 -2.53 -7.12 14.40
C ASP A 47 -2.30 -6.06 15.48
N GLN A 48 -1.44 -5.07 15.22
CA GLN A 48 -1.13 -4.01 16.19
C GLN A 48 -2.24 -2.98 16.33
N LEU A 49 -2.91 -2.61 15.24
CA LEU A 49 -3.88 -1.51 15.25
C LEU A 49 -5.34 -1.97 15.32
N PHE A 50 -5.67 -3.13 14.77
CA PHE A 50 -7.06 -3.56 14.59
C PHE A 50 -7.38 -4.91 15.21
N GLY A 51 -6.35 -5.66 15.63
CA GLY A 51 -6.46 -6.95 16.30
C GLY A 51 -6.27 -8.15 15.36
N GLU A 52 -6.34 -9.33 15.94
CA GLU A 52 -6.04 -10.61 15.32
C GLU A 52 -6.85 -10.85 14.03
N VAL A 53 -6.16 -11.22 12.96
CA VAL A 53 -6.77 -11.61 11.68
C VAL A 53 -7.38 -13.00 11.80
N THR A 54 -8.65 -13.14 11.43
CA THR A 54 -9.38 -14.42 11.42
C THR A 54 -9.60 -14.97 10.03
N ASP A 55 -9.78 -14.09 9.04
CA ASP A 55 -10.07 -14.48 7.67
C ASP A 55 -9.23 -13.67 6.70
N VAL A 56 -8.78 -14.30 5.63
CA VAL A 56 -8.09 -13.64 4.53
C VAL A 56 -8.59 -14.16 3.20
N PHE A 57 -8.81 -13.25 2.28
CA PHE A 57 -8.97 -13.54 0.86
C PHE A 57 -7.95 -12.71 0.09
N THR A 58 -7.20 -13.34 -0.81
CA THR A 58 -6.25 -12.63 -1.65
C THR A 58 -6.27 -13.17 -3.06
N HIS A 59 -6.07 -12.27 -4.02
CA HIS A 59 -5.84 -12.60 -5.42
C HIS A 59 -4.47 -12.05 -5.82
N ALA A 60 -3.60 -12.94 -6.27
CA ALA A 60 -2.29 -12.58 -6.80
C ALA A 60 -2.33 -12.48 -8.32
N ALA A 61 -1.48 -11.65 -8.89
CA ALA A 61 -1.30 -11.53 -10.31
C ALA A 61 0.17 -11.25 -10.67
N THR A 62 0.58 -11.76 -11.82
CA THR A 62 1.82 -11.38 -12.48
C THR A 62 1.45 -10.56 -13.70
N HIS A 63 1.40 -9.23 -13.54
CA HIS A 63 0.98 -8.32 -14.60
C HIS A 63 2.08 -8.09 -15.63
N LEU A 64 3.33 -8.26 -15.23
CA LEU A 64 4.50 -8.05 -16.06
C LEU A 64 5.36 -9.33 -16.07
N PRO A 65 4.91 -10.39 -16.78
CA PRO A 65 5.63 -11.66 -16.79
C PRO A 65 6.94 -11.60 -17.57
N GLU A 66 7.02 -10.78 -18.62
CA GLU A 66 8.25 -10.61 -19.42
C GLU A 66 8.97 -9.35 -18.97
N ARG A 67 10.23 -9.48 -18.62
CA ARG A 67 11.07 -8.38 -18.11
C ARG A 67 12.45 -8.43 -18.71
N ILE A 68 13.16 -7.31 -18.63
CA ILE A 68 14.54 -7.18 -19.11
C ILE A 68 15.47 -7.25 -17.89
N GLY A 69 16.43 -8.17 -17.93
CA GLY A 69 17.46 -8.33 -16.92
C GLY A 69 18.60 -7.31 -17.01
N GLU A 70 19.53 -7.36 -16.06
CA GLU A 70 20.72 -6.50 -16.04
C GLU A 70 21.59 -6.62 -17.29
N ASP A 71 21.60 -7.80 -17.89
CA ASP A 71 22.31 -8.11 -19.13
C ASP A 71 21.60 -7.64 -20.40
N GLY A 72 20.46 -6.95 -20.26
CA GLY A 72 19.62 -6.50 -21.36
C GLY A 72 18.83 -7.63 -22.03
N GLN A 73 18.86 -8.85 -21.49
CA GLN A 73 18.12 -9.98 -22.07
C GLN A 73 16.73 -10.14 -21.42
N PRO A 74 15.74 -10.57 -22.20
CA PRO A 74 14.42 -10.85 -21.62
C PRO A 74 14.46 -12.09 -20.73
N TYR A 75 13.72 -12.04 -19.63
CA TYR A 75 13.47 -13.20 -18.75
C TYR A 75 12.00 -13.27 -18.34
N GLN A 76 11.55 -14.47 -18.00
CA GLN A 76 10.21 -14.72 -17.49
C GLN A 76 10.19 -14.61 -15.96
N CYS A 77 9.31 -13.74 -15.45
CA CYS A 77 9.04 -13.65 -14.04
C CYS A 77 7.97 -14.67 -13.65
N THR A 78 8.24 -15.51 -12.66
CA THR A 78 7.33 -16.56 -12.21
C THR A 78 6.56 -16.17 -10.93
N ALA A 79 7.02 -15.13 -10.23
CA ALA A 79 6.40 -14.66 -9.00
C ALA A 79 5.32 -13.60 -9.26
N ASP A 80 4.39 -13.47 -8.33
CA ASP A 80 3.37 -12.42 -8.35
C ASP A 80 4.01 -11.04 -8.13
N ASP A 81 3.55 -10.05 -8.91
CA ASP A 81 3.96 -8.64 -8.81
C ASP A 81 2.85 -7.71 -8.31
N ALA A 82 1.67 -8.25 -8.14
CA ALA A 82 0.53 -7.56 -7.55
C ALA A 82 -0.32 -8.50 -6.69
N SER A 83 -0.85 -7.95 -5.60
CA SER A 83 -1.79 -8.65 -4.74
C SER A 83 -2.93 -7.72 -4.30
N TYR A 84 -4.13 -8.29 -4.26
CA TYR A 84 -5.37 -7.62 -3.87
C TYR A 84 -5.96 -8.43 -2.73
N ALA A 85 -5.96 -7.89 -1.52
CA ALA A 85 -6.27 -8.66 -0.33
C ALA A 85 -7.36 -8.01 0.53
N LEU A 86 -8.22 -8.87 1.08
CA LEU A 86 -9.17 -8.54 2.13
C LEU A 86 -8.82 -9.34 3.37
N PHE A 87 -8.75 -8.65 4.50
CA PHE A 87 -8.57 -9.27 5.82
C PHE A 87 -9.76 -8.92 6.70
N LYS A 88 -10.16 -9.86 7.52
CA LYS A 88 -11.14 -9.62 8.59
C LYS A 88 -10.51 -9.92 9.92
N THR A 89 -10.70 -9.05 10.88
CA THR A 89 -10.22 -9.25 12.24
C THR A 89 -11.29 -9.85 13.14
N LYS A 90 -10.86 -10.41 14.25
CA LYS A 90 -11.73 -10.93 15.31
C LYS A 90 -12.68 -9.87 15.88
N THR A 91 -12.27 -8.60 15.83
CA THR A 91 -13.10 -7.45 16.25
C THR A 91 -14.11 -7.03 15.19
N GLY A 92 -14.10 -7.66 14.01
CA GLY A 92 -15.00 -7.37 12.89
C GLY A 92 -14.52 -6.24 11.95
N VAL A 93 -13.32 -5.73 12.13
CA VAL A 93 -12.75 -4.74 11.20
C VAL A 93 -12.41 -5.42 9.88
N ILE A 94 -12.82 -4.78 8.79
CA ILE A 94 -12.46 -5.20 7.42
C ILE A 94 -11.34 -4.30 6.93
N CYS A 95 -10.27 -4.93 6.45
CA CYS A 95 -9.11 -4.26 5.89
C CYS A 95 -8.92 -4.72 4.44
N GLN A 96 -8.84 -3.77 3.52
CA GLN A 96 -8.48 -4.01 2.13
C GLN A 96 -7.08 -3.45 1.90
N PHE A 97 -6.16 -4.31 1.47
CA PHE A 97 -4.80 -3.90 1.16
C PHE A 97 -4.39 -4.38 -0.23
N ASN A 98 -3.91 -3.44 -1.03
CA ASN A 98 -3.35 -3.73 -2.33
C ASN A 98 -1.84 -3.47 -2.30
N SER A 99 -1.10 -4.34 -2.93
CA SER A 99 0.35 -4.19 -3.07
C SER A 99 0.75 -4.46 -4.51
N SER A 100 1.59 -3.63 -5.09
CA SER A 100 2.06 -3.85 -6.45
C SER A 100 3.41 -3.20 -6.72
N TRP A 101 4.27 -3.92 -7.41
CA TRP A 101 5.52 -3.39 -7.96
C TRP A 101 5.32 -2.70 -9.33
N GLY A 102 4.12 -2.81 -9.91
CA GLY A 102 3.79 -2.33 -11.25
C GLY A 102 2.90 -1.08 -11.29
N VAL A 103 2.89 -0.24 -10.25
CA VAL A 103 2.04 0.96 -10.20
C VAL A 103 2.84 2.25 -10.24
N ARG A 104 2.28 3.25 -10.90
CA ARG A 104 2.79 4.62 -10.90
C ARG A 104 2.10 5.41 -9.79
N VAL A 105 2.92 5.96 -8.90
CA VAL A 105 2.44 6.61 -7.69
C VAL A 105 2.02 8.06 -7.97
N ARG A 106 0.79 8.41 -7.55
CA ARG A 106 0.32 9.80 -7.46
C ARG A 106 -0.31 10.01 -6.08
N ARG A 107 0.49 9.86 -5.07
CA ARG A 107 0.17 10.10 -3.66
C ARG A 107 1.44 10.54 -2.95
N ASP A 108 1.35 10.98 -1.72
CA ASP A 108 2.48 11.56 -0.99
C ASP A 108 3.57 10.55 -0.63
N ASP A 109 3.28 9.25 -0.67
CA ASP A 109 4.20 8.22 -0.22
C ASP A 109 3.99 6.90 -0.98
N LEU A 110 4.93 5.98 -0.88
CA LEU A 110 4.83 4.63 -1.45
C LEU A 110 3.75 3.80 -0.75
N LEU A 111 3.51 4.09 0.51
CA LEU A 111 2.47 3.50 1.33
C LEU A 111 1.45 4.57 1.73
N THR A 112 0.19 4.23 1.63
CA THR A 112 -0.88 5.00 2.25
C THR A 112 -1.90 4.05 2.87
N MET A 113 -2.41 4.41 4.03
CA MET A 113 -3.48 3.70 4.70
C MET A 113 -4.52 4.70 5.19
N GLN A 114 -5.78 4.44 4.86
CA GLN A 114 -6.91 5.21 5.38
C GLN A 114 -7.74 4.36 6.32
N VAL A 115 -8.00 4.90 7.47
CA VAL A 115 -8.86 4.32 8.50
C VAL A 115 -10.10 5.20 8.62
N ASP A 116 -11.27 4.63 8.43
CA ASP A 116 -12.55 5.33 8.60
C ASP A 116 -13.29 4.73 9.79
N GLY A 117 -13.66 5.57 10.73
CA GLY A 117 -14.38 5.21 11.93
C GLY A 117 -15.59 6.12 12.17
N THR A 118 -16.41 5.77 13.14
CA THR A 118 -17.65 6.52 13.46
C THR A 118 -17.40 7.92 14.03
N LYS A 119 -16.21 8.20 14.53
CA LYS A 119 -15.85 9.48 15.15
C LYS A 119 -14.90 10.33 14.29
N GLY A 120 -14.42 9.80 13.19
CA GLY A 120 -13.46 10.46 12.31
C GLY A 120 -12.67 9.47 11.47
N SER A 121 -11.75 10.01 10.70
CA SER A 121 -10.87 9.25 9.81
C SER A 121 -9.43 9.68 9.97
N ALA A 122 -8.51 8.79 9.62
CA ALA A 122 -7.09 9.11 9.52
C ALA A 122 -6.51 8.59 8.20
N ILE A 123 -5.55 9.32 7.66
CA ILE A 123 -4.73 8.91 6.51
C ILE A 123 -3.28 8.88 6.98
N VAL A 124 -2.62 7.76 6.78
CA VAL A 124 -1.26 7.52 7.26
C VAL A 124 -0.38 7.08 6.10
N GLY A 125 0.75 7.73 5.94
CA GLY A 125 1.87 7.27 5.12
C GLY A 125 3.03 6.83 6.00
N LEU A 126 4.21 6.66 5.41
CA LEU A 126 5.42 6.29 6.17
C LEU A 126 5.91 7.42 7.09
N ARG A 127 5.61 8.67 6.76
CA ARG A 127 6.17 9.85 7.45
C ARG A 127 5.15 10.96 7.70
N LYS A 128 3.90 10.76 7.30
CA LYS A 128 2.85 11.77 7.41
C LYS A 128 1.57 11.15 7.91
N CYS A 129 0.83 11.92 8.68
CA CYS A 129 -0.49 11.52 9.16
C CYS A 129 -1.43 12.73 9.10
N TRP A 130 -2.64 12.49 8.63
CA TRP A 130 -3.74 13.45 8.66
C TRP A 130 -4.92 12.83 9.39
N ALA A 131 -5.62 13.64 10.13
CA ALA A 131 -6.86 13.22 10.80
C ALA A 131 -7.99 14.21 10.52
N GLN A 132 -9.20 13.69 10.40
CA GLN A 132 -10.41 14.49 10.31
C GLN A 132 -11.42 13.95 11.32
N SER A 133 -11.85 14.81 12.23
CA SER A 133 -12.88 14.45 13.19
C SER A 133 -14.26 14.50 12.54
N LEU A 134 -15.24 13.79 13.12
CA LEU A 134 -16.64 13.88 12.70
C LEU A 134 -17.17 15.31 12.69
N LYS A 135 -16.71 16.13 13.63
CA LYS A 135 -17.09 17.55 13.72
C LYS A 135 -16.67 18.35 12.49
N ASN A 136 -15.51 18.03 11.94
CA ASN A 136 -14.90 18.72 10.80
C ASN A 136 -15.26 18.05 9.45
N THR A 137 -16.00 16.93 9.49
CA THR A 137 -16.38 16.21 8.27
C THR A 137 -17.42 17.00 7.49
N PRO A 138 -17.17 17.40 6.25
CA PRO A 138 -18.14 18.09 5.43
C PRO A 138 -19.34 17.18 5.13
N ARG A 139 -20.50 17.78 4.99
CA ARG A 139 -21.75 17.10 4.65
C ARG A 139 -22.12 17.41 3.20
N PRO A 140 -21.61 16.68 2.22
CA PRO A 140 -21.93 16.91 0.83
C PRO A 140 -23.36 16.49 0.53
N VAL A 141 -24.02 17.27 -0.32
CA VAL A 141 -25.20 16.82 -1.04
C VAL A 141 -24.74 16.47 -2.45
N TRP A 142 -24.89 15.23 -2.83
CA TRP A 142 -24.50 14.79 -4.15
C TRP A 142 -25.53 15.28 -5.19
N ASN A 143 -25.05 15.98 -6.21
CA ASN A 143 -25.82 16.39 -7.36
C ASN A 143 -24.97 16.12 -8.63
N PRO A 144 -25.40 15.23 -9.54
CA PRO A 144 -24.64 14.89 -10.74
C PRO A 144 -24.55 16.03 -11.76
N ASP A 145 -25.41 17.03 -11.67
CA ASP A 145 -25.53 18.12 -12.65
C ASP A 145 -24.60 19.30 -12.35
N VAL A 146 -23.95 19.30 -11.19
CA VAL A 146 -23.02 20.38 -10.78
C VAL A 146 -21.79 19.82 -10.10
N ASP A 147 -20.68 20.50 -10.24
CA ASP A 147 -19.45 20.17 -9.53
C ASP A 147 -19.64 20.29 -8.02
N SER A 148 -19.00 19.39 -7.26
CA SER A 148 -19.03 19.48 -5.81
C SER A 148 -18.34 20.78 -5.36
N PRO A 149 -19.01 21.62 -4.54
CA PRO A 149 -18.41 22.82 -3.99
C PRO A 149 -17.44 22.53 -2.85
N ILE A 150 -17.26 21.25 -2.48
CA ILE A 150 -16.47 20.84 -1.33
C ILE A 150 -15.04 20.54 -1.77
N ASP A 151 -14.09 21.22 -1.16
CA ASP A 151 -12.71 20.82 -1.17
C ASP A 151 -12.50 19.69 -0.16
N TYR A 152 -12.35 18.46 -0.66
CA TYR A 152 -12.15 17.28 0.17
C TYR A 152 -10.76 17.17 0.80
N TYR A 153 -9.82 18.05 0.47
CA TYR A 153 -8.51 18.17 1.13
C TYR A 153 -8.56 19.15 2.31
N SER A 154 -9.57 19.98 2.38
CA SER A 154 -9.77 20.89 3.50
C SER A 154 -10.26 20.13 4.76
N ASN A 155 -10.10 20.75 5.90
CA ASN A 155 -10.55 20.22 7.21
C ASN A 155 -9.87 18.91 7.67
N TRP A 156 -8.69 18.63 7.17
CA TRP A 156 -7.80 17.60 7.70
C TRP A 156 -6.69 18.25 8.51
N ASP A 157 -6.54 17.83 9.74
CA ASP A 157 -5.47 18.26 10.61
C ASP A 157 -4.21 17.42 10.36
N ILE A 158 -3.06 18.07 10.23
CA ILE A 158 -1.77 17.36 10.18
C ILE A 158 -1.46 16.91 11.60
N VAL A 159 -1.24 15.60 11.74
CA VAL A 159 -0.81 14.99 12.99
C VAL A 159 0.70 14.81 12.93
N ASP A 160 1.43 15.37 13.89
CA ASP A 160 2.87 15.15 13.99
C ASP A 160 3.13 13.68 14.37
N PRO A 161 3.79 12.89 13.51
CA PRO A 161 4.08 11.50 13.80
C PRO A 161 5.22 11.34 14.81
N GLY A 162 5.84 12.43 15.25
CA GLY A 162 7.05 12.41 16.05
C GLY A 162 8.30 12.02 15.24
N PRO A 163 9.44 11.80 15.91
CA PRO A 163 10.68 11.42 15.25
C PRO A 163 10.56 10.02 14.63
N CYS A 164 10.92 9.92 13.35
CA CYS A 164 11.03 8.62 12.69
C CYS A 164 12.35 7.96 13.10
N GLU A 165 12.28 6.95 13.92
CA GLU A 165 13.43 6.13 14.26
C GLU A 165 13.70 5.07 13.17
N ASN A 166 14.92 4.57 13.12
CA ASN A 166 15.26 3.45 12.25
C ASN A 166 14.58 2.17 12.78
N ALA A 167 13.62 1.64 12.01
CA ALA A 167 12.83 0.48 12.41
C ALA A 167 13.68 -0.76 12.72
N PHE A 168 14.78 -0.96 12.00
CA PHE A 168 15.70 -2.07 12.29
C PHE A 168 16.43 -1.89 13.61
N LYS A 169 16.82 -0.64 13.95
CA LYS A 169 17.41 -0.34 15.24
C LYS A 169 16.43 -0.64 16.37
N VAL A 170 15.20 -0.11 16.27
CA VAL A 170 14.15 -0.33 17.29
C VAL A 170 13.81 -1.81 17.46
N GLN A 171 13.90 -2.61 16.42
CA GLN A 171 13.65 -4.05 16.49
C GLN A 171 14.72 -4.81 17.28
N TRP A 172 15.95 -4.28 17.36
CA TRP A 172 17.08 -4.94 18.03
C TRP A 172 17.32 -4.42 19.45
N GLU A 173 16.71 -3.32 19.86
CA GLU A 173 16.74 -2.75 21.20
C GLU A 173 15.58 -3.28 22.08
#